data_001aad73d69d8d34f7f4330c9697c6fb
#
_entry.id   001aad73d69d8d34f7f4330c9697c6fb
#
_cell.length_a   1.000
_cell.length_b   1.000
_cell.length_c   1.000
_cell.angle_alpha   90.00
_cell.angle_beta   90.00
_cell.angle_gamma   90.00
#
_symmetry.space_group_name_H-M   'P 1'
#
loop_
_entity.id
_entity.type
_entity.pdbx_description
1 polymer ?
#
loop_
_entity_poly.entity_id
_entity_poly.type
_entity_poly.pdbx_seq_one_letter_code
_entity_poly.pdbx_strand_id
1 'polypeptide(L)'
;MAAVFLKLLNLSISASWLVLAVLVLRLVSKRSPKWMNVLLWGIVALRLVLPFSVESALSLIPSAETVSPAVVQFDPAPTITSGVSIIDNAVNPSLSEHFAAVPTMSVNPLYVWTEIAGWVWLIGLGTMLLYALVSYLRLRRRVRVSLPVQDHIYLCDAISSPFILGVVKPHIYLPSGLDEVQRQNVLSHEQAHLARRDHWWKPLGFALLAVYWFNPVLWLAYALLCRDIELACDERVIRTMDESAVKTYSTVLLACSMPRKAVITCPLAFGEVGVKERVKNALHYKKPAFWVVAASVSVGGFVKKHTATTTHTATDAATTQNAGFL
;
A
#
# COMPACT_ATOMS: atom_id res chain seq x y z
N MET A 1 -16.42 -9.87 18.25
CA MET A 1 -15.71 -8.94 17.35
C MET A 1 -14.39 -8.46 17.95
N ALA A 2 -14.28 -8.31 19.27
CA ALA A 2 -13.07 -7.90 19.97
C ALA A 2 -11.79 -8.64 19.53
N ALA A 3 -11.80 -9.98 19.51
CA ALA A 3 -10.62 -10.79 19.17
C ALA A 3 -10.07 -10.48 17.75
N VAL A 4 -10.97 -10.30 16.76
CA VAL A 4 -10.57 -9.93 15.38
C VAL A 4 -9.97 -8.54 15.36
N PHE A 5 -10.62 -7.58 16.01
CA PHE A 5 -10.14 -6.20 16.08
C PHE A 5 -8.79 -6.12 16.77
N LEU A 6 -8.59 -6.81 17.91
CA LEU A 6 -7.31 -6.82 18.63
C LEU A 6 -6.19 -7.41 17.78
N LYS A 7 -6.47 -8.49 17.04
CA LYS A 7 -5.48 -9.08 16.12
C LYS A 7 -5.07 -8.08 15.03
N LEU A 8 -6.03 -7.39 14.43
CA LEU A 8 -5.77 -6.36 13.43
C LEU A 8 -5.03 -5.16 14.03
N LEU A 9 -5.38 -4.76 15.25
CA LEU A 9 -4.69 -3.69 15.97
C LEU A 9 -3.21 -4.03 16.15
N ASN A 10 -2.89 -5.21 16.66
CA ASN A 10 -1.52 -5.69 16.85
C ASN A 10 -0.74 -5.75 15.54
N LEU A 11 -1.36 -6.27 14.46
CA LEU A 11 -0.75 -6.27 13.13
C LEU A 11 -0.48 -4.85 12.62
N SER A 12 -1.41 -3.92 12.86
CA SER A 12 -1.26 -2.52 12.43
C SER A 12 -0.14 -1.80 13.18
N ILE A 13 0.03 -2.06 14.48
CA ILE A 13 1.12 -1.51 15.30
C ILE A 13 2.47 -2.03 14.77
N SER A 14 2.60 -3.33 14.58
CA SER A 14 3.82 -3.95 14.02
C SER A 14 4.14 -3.41 12.63
N ALA A 15 3.12 -3.26 11.76
CA ALA A 15 3.29 -2.68 10.44
C ALA A 15 3.68 -1.21 10.50
N SER A 16 3.23 -0.44 11.49
CA SER A 16 3.61 0.97 11.67
C SER A 16 5.11 1.13 11.94
N TRP A 17 5.72 0.24 12.74
CA TRP A 17 7.18 0.22 12.93
C TRP A 17 7.90 -0.08 11.62
N LEU A 18 7.38 -1.02 10.83
CA LEU A 18 7.95 -1.32 9.52
C LEU A 18 7.80 -0.13 8.54
N VAL A 19 6.67 0.59 8.58
CA VAL A 19 6.49 1.83 7.81
C VAL A 19 7.55 2.85 8.19
N LEU A 20 7.81 3.06 9.48
CA LEU A 20 8.87 3.98 9.94
C LEU A 20 10.25 3.56 9.42
N ALA A 21 10.58 2.27 9.47
CA ALA A 21 11.82 1.75 8.90
C ALA A 21 11.91 2.01 7.39
N VAL A 22 10.83 1.78 6.65
CA VAL A 22 10.75 2.09 5.19
C VAL A 22 10.93 3.57 4.94
N LEU A 23 10.36 4.47 5.76
CA LEU A 23 10.55 5.91 5.63
C LEU A 23 12.01 6.31 5.82
N VAL A 24 12.70 5.75 6.82
CA VAL A 24 14.13 5.99 7.04
C VAL A 24 14.96 5.48 5.86
N LEU A 25 14.73 4.24 5.40
CA LEU A 25 15.40 3.67 4.23
C LEU A 25 15.18 4.52 2.98
N ARG A 26 13.97 5.03 2.77
CA ARG A 26 13.62 5.90 1.66
C ARG A 26 14.35 7.24 1.71
N LEU A 27 14.58 7.81 2.90
CA LEU A 27 15.35 9.03 3.09
C LEU A 27 16.83 8.83 2.79
N VAL A 28 17.39 7.69 3.18
CA VAL A 28 18.79 7.32 2.91
C VAL A 28 19.00 6.98 1.43
N SER A 29 18.04 6.26 0.83
CA SER A 29 18.11 5.74 -0.54
C SER A 29 17.59 6.70 -1.61
N LYS A 30 17.81 8.02 -1.47
CA LYS A 30 17.30 9.03 -2.42
C LYS A 30 17.77 8.82 -3.87
N ARG A 31 18.92 8.18 -4.07
CA ARG A 31 19.54 7.91 -5.38
C ARG A 31 19.18 6.55 -5.95
N SER A 32 18.43 5.72 -5.21
CA SER A 32 18.02 4.40 -5.67
C SER A 32 16.92 4.49 -6.73
N PRO A 33 16.82 3.49 -7.63
CA PRO A 33 15.72 3.38 -8.58
C PRO A 33 14.35 3.39 -7.86
N LYS A 34 13.39 4.14 -8.40
CA LYS A 34 12.09 4.36 -7.72
C LYS A 34 11.25 3.08 -7.56
N TRP A 35 11.44 2.09 -8.45
CA TRP A 35 10.78 0.79 -8.31
C TRP A 35 11.15 0.04 -7.01
N MET A 36 12.34 0.30 -6.43
CA MET A 36 12.73 -0.28 -5.13
C MET A 36 11.84 0.20 -3.99
N ASN A 37 11.45 1.48 -4.01
CA ASN A 37 10.52 2.00 -3.01
C ASN A 37 9.17 1.28 -3.07
N VAL A 38 8.68 0.95 -4.28
CA VAL A 38 7.44 0.19 -4.45
C VAL A 38 7.57 -1.22 -3.86
N LEU A 39 8.73 -1.87 -4.00
CA LEU A 39 8.98 -3.17 -3.36
C LEU A 39 9.00 -3.09 -1.84
N LEU A 40 9.59 -2.02 -1.26
CA LEU A 40 9.57 -1.82 0.19
C LEU A 40 8.13 -1.72 0.72
N TRP A 41 7.24 -1.05 0.02
CA TRP A 41 5.81 -1.03 0.35
C TRP A 41 5.16 -2.40 0.20
N GLY A 42 5.63 -3.24 -0.72
CA GLY A 42 5.21 -4.64 -0.84
C GLY A 42 5.51 -5.46 0.42
N ILE A 43 6.65 -5.20 1.09
CA ILE A 43 6.98 -5.85 2.38
C ILE A 43 6.01 -5.42 3.48
N VAL A 44 5.65 -4.14 3.54
CA VAL A 44 4.63 -3.65 4.48
C VAL A 44 3.27 -4.32 4.22
N ALA A 45 2.86 -4.40 2.94
CA ALA A 45 1.62 -5.07 2.56
C ALA A 45 1.63 -6.57 2.95
N LEU A 46 2.75 -7.25 2.74
CA LEU A 46 2.93 -8.65 3.13
C LEU A 46 2.76 -8.83 4.65
N ARG A 47 3.35 -7.93 5.45
CA ARG A 47 3.22 -7.95 6.92
C ARG A 47 1.78 -7.75 7.39
N LEU A 48 1.00 -6.91 6.69
CA LEU A 48 -0.40 -6.69 7.01
C LEU A 48 -1.30 -7.89 6.67
N VAL A 49 -0.93 -8.69 5.66
CA VAL A 49 -1.68 -9.88 5.24
C VAL A 49 -1.29 -11.11 6.06
N LEU A 50 0.01 -11.28 6.31
CA LEU A 50 0.53 -12.47 6.97
C LEU A 50 0.71 -12.22 8.48
N PRO A 51 -0.02 -12.93 9.33
CA PRO A 51 0.06 -12.78 10.79
C PRO A 51 1.32 -13.45 11.41
N PHE A 52 2.26 -13.91 10.58
CA PHE A 52 3.46 -14.59 11.09
C PHE A 52 4.43 -13.59 11.70
N SER A 53 4.71 -13.74 12.99
CA SER A 53 5.82 -13.09 13.67
C SER A 53 7.06 -13.98 13.50
N VAL A 54 8.07 -13.48 12.78
CA VAL A 54 9.39 -14.09 12.83
C VAL A 54 10.06 -13.55 14.09
N GLU A 55 9.99 -14.30 15.16
CA GLU A 55 10.73 -13.99 16.39
C GLU A 55 12.21 -14.25 16.13
N SER A 56 12.96 -13.19 15.94
CA SER A 56 14.41 -13.21 15.80
C SER A 56 15.01 -12.29 16.84
N ALA A 57 16.12 -12.69 17.45
CA ALA A 57 16.88 -11.86 18.37
C ALA A 57 17.36 -10.53 17.75
N LEU A 58 17.33 -10.42 16.41
CA LEU A 58 17.62 -9.21 15.62
C LEU A 58 16.34 -8.50 15.15
N SER A 59 15.15 -8.87 15.67
CA SER A 59 13.91 -8.24 15.27
C SER A 59 13.87 -6.78 15.74
N LEU A 60 13.89 -5.86 14.78
CA LEU A 60 13.62 -4.43 14.99
C LEU A 60 12.14 -4.17 15.37
N ILE A 61 11.30 -5.20 15.37
CA ILE A 61 9.88 -5.09 15.66
C ILE A 61 9.70 -5.48 17.14
N PRO A 62 9.34 -4.52 18.00
CA PRO A 62 9.02 -4.81 19.39
C PRO A 62 7.77 -5.70 19.42
N SER A 63 7.74 -6.66 20.28
CA SER A 63 6.73 -7.64 20.61
C SER A 63 5.63 -7.98 19.55
N ALA A 64 5.37 -9.27 19.32
CA ALA A 64 4.37 -9.74 18.35
C ALA A 64 2.93 -9.42 18.78
N GLU A 65 2.66 -9.34 20.10
CA GLU A 65 1.36 -9.05 20.69
C GLU A 65 1.49 -7.90 21.68
N THR A 66 1.31 -6.67 21.21
CA THR A 66 1.32 -5.45 22.05
C THR A 66 0.14 -5.45 23.02
N VAL A 67 -1.02 -5.93 22.58
CA VAL A 67 -2.24 -6.04 23.38
C VAL A 67 -2.70 -7.50 23.35
N SER A 68 -2.43 -8.24 24.43
CA SER A 68 -2.86 -9.64 24.50
C SER A 68 -4.37 -9.74 24.73
N PRO A 69 -5.10 -10.56 23.97
CA PRO A 69 -6.52 -10.80 24.20
C PRO A 69 -6.82 -11.34 25.62
N ALA A 70 -5.89 -12.10 26.19
CA ALA A 70 -6.03 -12.64 27.55
C ALA A 70 -5.99 -11.52 28.61
N VAL A 71 -5.09 -10.54 28.45
CA VAL A 71 -5.00 -9.38 29.33
C VAL A 71 -6.29 -8.54 29.27
N VAL A 72 -6.83 -8.32 28.07
CA VAL A 72 -8.08 -7.55 27.89
C VAL A 72 -9.28 -8.26 28.55
N GLN A 73 -9.30 -9.59 28.52
CA GLN A 73 -10.46 -10.37 28.98
C GLN A 73 -10.41 -10.74 30.45
N PHE A 74 -9.22 -11.05 31.00
CA PHE A 74 -9.09 -11.67 32.30
C PHE A 74 -8.25 -10.89 33.32
N ASP A 75 -7.46 -9.90 32.87
CA ASP A 75 -6.55 -9.18 33.77
C ASP A 75 -7.30 -8.05 34.52
N PRO A 76 -7.27 -8.05 35.88
CA PRO A 76 -7.87 -6.97 36.67
C PRO A 76 -7.18 -5.60 36.46
N ALA A 77 -5.91 -5.59 36.07
CA ALA A 77 -5.13 -4.39 35.80
C ALA A 77 -4.51 -4.48 34.40
N PRO A 78 -5.24 -4.11 33.34
CA PRO A 78 -4.78 -4.30 31.97
C PRO A 78 -3.51 -3.51 31.66
N THR A 79 -2.53 -4.18 31.07
CA THR A 79 -1.25 -3.60 30.66
C THR A 79 -0.98 -3.91 29.19
N ILE A 80 -0.18 -3.07 28.53
CA ILE A 80 0.34 -3.31 27.20
C ILE A 80 1.83 -3.59 27.25
N THR A 81 2.31 -4.37 26.29
CA THR A 81 3.73 -4.66 26.10
C THR A 81 4.13 -4.25 24.70
N SER A 82 4.47 -2.97 24.51
CA SER A 82 4.86 -2.44 23.21
C SER A 82 6.27 -2.84 22.79
N GLY A 83 7.09 -3.36 23.72
CA GLY A 83 8.51 -3.61 23.54
C GLY A 83 9.38 -2.36 23.63
N VAL A 84 8.79 -1.19 23.90
CA VAL A 84 9.47 0.08 24.13
C VAL A 84 9.09 0.56 25.54
N SER A 85 10.01 0.44 26.47
CA SER A 85 9.76 0.72 27.90
C SER A 85 9.23 2.15 28.18
N ILE A 86 9.63 3.13 27.37
CA ILE A 86 9.14 4.51 27.48
C ILE A 86 7.63 4.57 27.21
N ILE A 87 7.15 3.87 26.19
CA ILE A 87 5.73 3.81 25.84
C ILE A 87 4.96 3.04 26.90
N ASP A 88 5.47 1.88 27.32
CA ASP A 88 4.83 1.03 28.33
C ASP A 88 4.68 1.80 29.67
N ASN A 89 5.73 2.51 30.10
CA ASN A 89 5.71 3.30 31.32
C ASN A 89 4.80 4.54 31.24
N ALA A 90 4.58 5.09 30.05
CA ALA A 90 3.68 6.23 29.84
C ALA A 90 2.20 5.82 29.79
N VAL A 91 1.91 4.64 29.21
CA VAL A 91 0.53 4.21 28.91
C VAL A 91 -0.06 3.33 29.99
N ASN A 92 0.72 2.38 30.56
CA ASN A 92 0.22 1.42 31.53
C ASN A 92 -0.39 2.02 32.80
N PRO A 93 0.15 3.11 33.41
CA PRO A 93 -0.48 3.74 34.58
C PRO A 93 -1.89 4.24 34.27
N SER A 94 -2.07 4.91 33.14
CA SER A 94 -3.38 5.40 32.71
C SER A 94 -4.36 4.27 32.38
N LEU A 95 -3.88 3.18 31.78
CA LEU A 95 -4.70 2.00 31.49
C LEU A 95 -5.18 1.33 32.79
N SER A 96 -4.28 1.09 33.72
CA SER A 96 -4.62 0.46 35.01
C SER A 96 -5.54 1.33 35.86
N GLU A 97 -5.41 2.65 35.81
CA GLU A 97 -6.28 3.58 36.56
C GLU A 97 -7.70 3.64 35.99
N HIS A 98 -7.85 3.73 34.67
CA HIS A 98 -9.16 3.98 34.04
C HIS A 98 -9.92 2.69 33.69
N PHE A 99 -9.22 1.56 33.52
CA PHE A 99 -9.81 0.31 33.07
C PHE A 99 -9.60 -0.88 34.05
N ALA A 100 -9.20 -0.59 35.29
CA ALA A 100 -9.14 -1.61 36.34
C ALA A 100 -10.53 -2.25 36.54
N ALA A 101 -10.55 -3.55 36.73
CA ALA A 101 -11.78 -4.28 37.04
C ALA A 101 -12.35 -3.83 38.39
N VAL A 102 -13.59 -3.37 38.39
CA VAL A 102 -14.31 -3.03 39.63
C VAL A 102 -14.86 -4.34 40.19
N PRO A 103 -14.63 -4.66 41.49
CA PRO A 103 -15.07 -5.92 42.11
C PRO A 103 -16.57 -6.20 42.01
N THR A 104 -17.37 -5.18 41.73
CA THR A 104 -18.84 -5.30 41.58
C THR A 104 -19.31 -5.56 40.15
N MET A 105 -18.40 -5.50 39.14
CA MET A 105 -18.73 -5.74 37.75
C MET A 105 -18.29 -7.15 37.32
N SER A 106 -19.21 -7.92 36.72
CA SER A 106 -18.94 -9.26 36.23
C SER A 106 -18.14 -9.30 34.91
N VAL A 107 -17.92 -8.15 34.27
CA VAL A 107 -17.23 -8.04 32.96
C VAL A 107 -16.19 -6.94 33.02
N ASN A 108 -14.98 -7.22 32.51
CA ASN A 108 -13.91 -6.23 32.41
C ASN A 108 -14.34 -5.05 31.51
N PRO A 109 -14.28 -3.79 31.97
CA PRO A 109 -14.63 -2.61 31.18
C PRO A 109 -13.86 -2.54 29.86
N LEU A 110 -12.60 -2.92 29.84
CA LEU A 110 -11.77 -2.90 28.62
C LEU A 110 -12.31 -3.87 27.56
N TYR A 111 -12.87 -5.01 27.95
CA TYR A 111 -13.51 -5.94 27.03
C TYR A 111 -14.72 -5.31 26.33
N VAL A 112 -15.56 -4.59 27.06
CA VAL A 112 -16.73 -3.89 26.51
C VAL A 112 -16.28 -2.83 25.48
N TRP A 113 -15.27 -2.04 25.81
CA TRP A 113 -14.73 -1.05 24.88
C TRP A 113 -14.10 -1.67 23.64
N THR A 114 -13.43 -2.81 23.76
CA THR A 114 -12.86 -3.50 22.60
C THR A 114 -13.95 -4.11 21.71
N GLU A 115 -15.07 -4.56 22.26
CA GLU A 115 -16.23 -5.00 21.45
C GLU A 115 -16.85 -3.82 20.71
N ILE A 116 -17.07 -2.68 21.36
CA ILE A 116 -17.57 -1.45 20.72
C ILE A 116 -16.62 -1.02 19.60
N ALA A 117 -15.31 -0.99 19.86
CA ALA A 117 -14.30 -0.65 18.86
C ALA A 117 -14.33 -1.61 17.67
N GLY A 118 -14.57 -2.91 17.90
CA GLY A 118 -14.75 -3.90 16.84
C GLY A 118 -15.95 -3.63 15.94
N TRP A 119 -17.07 -3.18 16.49
CA TRP A 119 -18.25 -2.78 15.71
C TRP A 119 -18.02 -1.47 14.95
N VAL A 120 -17.39 -0.47 15.58
CA VAL A 120 -16.99 0.78 14.92
C VAL A 120 -16.02 0.50 13.77
N TRP A 121 -15.05 -0.40 13.97
CA TRP A 121 -14.15 -0.85 12.92
C TRP A 121 -14.91 -1.46 11.72
N LEU A 122 -15.88 -2.33 11.98
CA LEU A 122 -16.67 -2.98 10.92
C LEU A 122 -17.48 -1.96 10.11
N ILE A 123 -18.09 -0.98 10.78
CA ILE A 123 -18.83 0.10 10.13
C ILE A 123 -17.89 0.95 9.26
N GLY A 124 -16.71 1.29 9.77
CA GLY A 124 -15.71 2.05 9.01
C GLY A 124 -15.20 1.28 7.79
N LEU A 125 -14.92 -0.02 7.93
CA LEU A 125 -14.57 -0.90 6.81
C LEU A 125 -15.67 -0.92 5.75
N GLY A 126 -16.93 -1.12 6.16
CA GLY A 126 -18.09 -1.11 5.27
C GLY A 126 -18.23 0.23 4.52
N THR A 127 -18.03 1.34 5.22
CA THR A 127 -18.05 2.69 4.64
C THR A 127 -16.97 2.88 3.59
N MET A 128 -15.74 2.45 3.86
CA MET A 128 -14.62 2.54 2.92
C MET A 128 -14.86 1.69 1.66
N LEU A 129 -15.35 0.47 1.83
CA LEU A 129 -15.69 -0.41 0.70
C LEU A 129 -16.87 0.13 -0.12
N LEU A 130 -17.89 0.65 0.53
CA LEU A 130 -19.03 1.29 -0.14
C LEU A 130 -18.59 2.52 -0.93
N TYR A 131 -17.72 3.36 -0.34
CA TYR A 131 -17.12 4.50 -1.03
C TYR A 131 -16.35 4.08 -2.29
N ALA A 132 -15.51 3.04 -2.19
CA ALA A 132 -14.77 2.51 -3.33
C ALA A 132 -15.72 1.99 -4.42
N LEU A 133 -16.73 1.22 -4.05
CA LEU A 133 -17.72 0.67 -4.98
C LEU A 133 -18.51 1.78 -5.68
N VAL A 134 -19.05 2.74 -4.92
CA VAL A 134 -19.83 3.86 -5.49
C VAL A 134 -18.96 4.71 -6.41
N SER A 135 -17.72 5.00 -6.01
CA SER A 135 -16.77 5.76 -6.81
C SER A 135 -16.44 5.03 -8.13
N TYR A 136 -16.19 3.72 -8.06
CA TYR A 136 -15.95 2.88 -9.23
C TYR A 136 -17.14 2.84 -10.17
N LEU A 137 -18.35 2.63 -9.64
CA LEU A 137 -19.58 2.59 -10.47
C LEU A 137 -19.88 3.93 -11.13
N ARG A 138 -19.66 5.05 -10.41
CA ARG A 138 -19.79 6.41 -10.97
C ARG A 138 -18.80 6.63 -12.12
N LEU A 139 -17.55 6.24 -11.93
CA LEU A 139 -16.51 6.37 -12.96
C LEU A 139 -16.84 5.48 -14.17
N ARG A 140 -17.21 4.22 -13.94
CA ARG A 140 -17.62 3.29 -15.01
C ARG A 140 -18.82 3.81 -15.81
N ARG A 141 -19.78 4.47 -15.15
CA ARG A 141 -20.91 5.11 -15.85
C ARG A 141 -20.46 6.28 -16.72
N ARG A 142 -19.50 7.10 -16.27
CA ARG A 142 -18.97 8.23 -17.04
C ARG A 142 -18.26 7.79 -18.31
N VAL A 143 -17.49 6.70 -18.26
CA VAL A 143 -16.75 6.21 -19.42
C VAL A 143 -17.56 5.26 -20.32
N ARG A 144 -18.84 5.05 -20.03
CA ARG A 144 -19.70 4.15 -20.83
C ARG A 144 -19.88 4.61 -22.28
N VAL A 145 -19.80 5.92 -22.51
CA VAL A 145 -19.95 6.58 -23.82
C VAL A 145 -18.57 6.91 -24.42
N SER A 146 -17.60 6.05 -24.26
CA SER A 146 -16.27 6.22 -24.82
C SER A 146 -16.13 5.53 -26.17
N LEU A 147 -15.35 6.11 -27.07
CA LEU A 147 -15.10 5.59 -28.43
C LEU A 147 -13.85 4.72 -28.41
N PRO A 148 -13.91 3.45 -28.88
CA PRO A 148 -12.73 2.62 -29.02
C PRO A 148 -11.86 3.15 -30.17
N VAL A 149 -10.56 3.30 -29.93
CA VAL A 149 -9.57 3.72 -30.96
C VAL A 149 -8.68 2.57 -31.37
N GLN A 150 -8.22 1.80 -30.39
CA GLN A 150 -7.41 0.59 -30.56
C GLN A 150 -7.74 -0.41 -29.46
N ASP A 151 -7.18 -1.62 -29.54
CA ASP A 151 -7.30 -2.60 -28.47
C ASP A 151 -6.96 -1.98 -27.11
N HIS A 152 -7.93 -2.01 -26.19
CA HIS A 152 -7.81 -1.50 -24.83
C HIS A 152 -7.66 0.02 -24.65
N ILE A 153 -7.75 0.84 -25.74
CA ILE A 153 -7.63 2.31 -25.70
C ILE A 153 -8.95 2.94 -26.12
N TYR A 154 -9.46 3.83 -25.28
CA TYR A 154 -10.74 4.53 -25.48
C TYR A 154 -10.57 6.03 -25.36
N LEU A 155 -11.21 6.80 -26.23
CA LEU A 155 -11.36 8.24 -26.11
C LEU A 155 -12.68 8.59 -25.41
N CYS A 156 -12.62 9.54 -24.51
CA CYS A 156 -13.77 9.96 -23.71
C CYS A 156 -13.76 11.47 -23.46
N ASP A 157 -14.81 12.16 -23.89
CA ASP A 157 -14.99 13.61 -23.69
C ASP A 157 -15.35 13.96 -22.24
N ALA A 158 -15.92 13.00 -21.50
CA ALA A 158 -16.39 13.20 -20.14
C ALA A 158 -15.28 13.21 -19.08
N ILE A 159 -14.02 13.00 -19.47
CA ILE A 159 -12.87 12.95 -18.57
C ILE A 159 -11.87 14.07 -18.91
N SER A 160 -11.21 14.60 -17.89
CA SER A 160 -10.20 15.65 -18.01
C SER A 160 -8.76 15.15 -17.87
N SER A 161 -8.57 13.96 -17.32
CA SER A 161 -7.26 13.32 -17.15
C SER A 161 -7.30 11.88 -17.63
N PRO A 162 -6.19 11.36 -18.18
CA PRO A 162 -6.08 9.96 -18.55
C PRO A 162 -6.12 9.06 -17.32
N PHE A 163 -6.56 7.83 -17.48
CA PHE A 163 -6.51 6.81 -16.42
C PHE A 163 -6.78 5.40 -16.96
N ILE A 164 -6.41 4.41 -16.16
CA ILE A 164 -6.69 3.00 -16.41
C ILE A 164 -7.87 2.56 -15.55
N LEU A 165 -8.83 1.87 -16.14
CA LEU A 165 -9.97 1.27 -15.44
C LEU A 165 -10.06 -0.21 -15.75
N GLY A 166 -10.30 -1.01 -14.70
CA GLY A 166 -10.43 -2.46 -14.78
C GLY A 166 -9.25 -3.19 -14.13
N VAL A 167 -9.58 -4.16 -13.27
CA VAL A 167 -8.57 -4.98 -12.57
C VAL A 167 -8.19 -6.21 -13.41
N VAL A 168 -9.17 -6.89 -14.00
CA VAL A 168 -8.96 -8.11 -14.80
C VAL A 168 -8.68 -7.79 -16.27
N LYS A 169 -9.46 -6.86 -16.84
CA LYS A 169 -9.30 -6.37 -18.22
C LYS A 169 -9.10 -4.86 -18.14
N PRO A 170 -7.86 -4.39 -17.98
CA PRO A 170 -7.57 -2.97 -17.88
C PRO A 170 -7.72 -2.29 -19.23
N HIS A 171 -8.42 -1.16 -19.25
CA HIS A 171 -8.58 -0.29 -20.41
C HIS A 171 -8.04 1.10 -20.09
N ILE A 172 -7.34 1.68 -21.06
CA ILE A 172 -6.82 3.05 -20.99
C ILE A 172 -7.90 4.00 -21.54
N TYR A 173 -8.26 4.99 -20.76
CA TYR A 173 -9.18 6.06 -21.17
C TYR A 173 -8.40 7.37 -21.30
N LEU A 174 -8.48 7.99 -22.49
CA LEU A 174 -7.80 9.23 -22.82
C LEU A 174 -8.84 10.33 -23.05
N PRO A 175 -8.59 11.58 -22.62
CA PRO A 175 -9.37 12.73 -23.03
C PRO A 175 -9.24 12.95 -24.55
N SER A 176 -10.33 13.32 -25.24
CA SER A 176 -10.33 13.59 -26.69
C SER A 176 -9.61 14.87 -27.08
N GLY A 177 -9.43 15.82 -26.15
CA GLY A 177 -8.80 17.12 -26.39
C GLY A 177 -7.26 17.13 -26.35
N LEU A 178 -6.59 15.97 -26.41
CA LEU A 178 -5.13 15.88 -26.46
C LEU A 178 -4.62 16.02 -27.91
N ASP A 179 -3.57 16.83 -28.11
CA ASP A 179 -2.83 16.84 -29.35
C ASP A 179 -2.02 15.53 -29.52
N GLU A 180 -1.45 15.31 -30.73
CA GLU A 180 -0.76 14.05 -31.04
C GLU A 180 0.46 13.82 -30.13
N VAL A 181 1.25 14.87 -29.84
CA VAL A 181 2.44 14.78 -28.99
C VAL A 181 2.03 14.45 -27.55
N GLN A 182 1.00 15.14 -27.05
CA GLN A 182 0.44 14.88 -25.72
C GLN A 182 -0.07 13.44 -25.63
N ARG A 183 -0.85 13.00 -26.64
CA ARG A 183 -1.43 11.66 -26.67
C ARG A 183 -0.38 10.56 -26.63
N GLN A 184 0.71 10.69 -27.42
CA GLN A 184 1.79 9.70 -27.42
C GLN A 184 2.53 9.64 -26.09
N ASN A 185 2.83 10.78 -25.47
CA ASN A 185 3.52 10.81 -24.17
C ASN A 185 2.64 10.25 -23.05
N VAL A 186 1.36 10.62 -23.02
CA VAL A 186 0.38 10.11 -22.06
C VAL A 186 0.17 8.62 -22.26
N LEU A 187 0.01 8.16 -23.50
CA LEU A 187 -0.15 6.73 -23.78
C LEU A 187 1.06 5.90 -23.34
N SER A 188 2.27 6.40 -23.57
CA SER A 188 3.51 5.76 -23.09
C SER A 188 3.54 5.62 -21.58
N HIS A 189 3.03 6.64 -20.85
CA HIS A 189 2.91 6.62 -19.40
C HIS A 189 1.88 5.56 -18.93
N GLU A 190 0.68 5.57 -19.50
CA GLU A 190 -0.37 4.61 -19.14
C GLU A 190 0.03 3.16 -19.48
N GLN A 191 0.71 2.96 -20.60
CA GLN A 191 1.26 1.65 -20.97
C GLN A 191 2.34 1.18 -19.98
N ALA A 192 3.16 2.10 -19.46
CA ALA A 192 4.13 1.76 -18.41
C ALA A 192 3.44 1.28 -17.12
N HIS A 193 2.31 1.88 -16.72
CA HIS A 193 1.49 1.39 -15.61
C HIS A 193 0.97 -0.02 -15.86
N LEU A 194 0.47 -0.31 -17.07
CA LEU A 194 0.01 -1.65 -17.44
C LEU A 194 1.13 -2.69 -17.38
N ALA A 195 2.29 -2.34 -17.97
CA ALA A 195 3.46 -3.22 -17.97
C ALA A 195 4.02 -3.52 -16.57
N ARG A 196 3.80 -2.60 -15.61
CA ARG A 196 4.16 -2.77 -14.19
C ARG A 196 3.07 -3.44 -13.37
N ARG A 197 1.88 -3.65 -13.93
CA ARG A 197 0.70 -4.16 -13.23
C ARG A 197 0.25 -3.27 -12.07
N ASP A 198 0.41 -1.97 -12.19
CA ASP A 198 0.06 -1.01 -11.13
C ASP A 198 -1.46 -0.98 -10.86
N HIS A 199 -2.29 -1.39 -11.83
CA HIS A 199 -3.73 -1.60 -11.71
C HIS A 199 -4.13 -2.71 -10.71
N TRP A 200 -3.16 -3.48 -10.19
CA TRP A 200 -3.34 -4.44 -9.09
C TRP A 200 -2.84 -3.86 -7.76
N TRP A 201 -1.67 -3.21 -7.79
CA TRP A 201 -1.01 -2.72 -6.57
C TRP A 201 -1.79 -1.61 -5.85
N LYS A 202 -2.35 -0.66 -6.60
CA LYS A 202 -3.10 0.44 -6.00
C LYS A 202 -4.43 -0.05 -5.38
N PRO A 203 -5.30 -0.83 -6.06
CA PRO A 203 -6.48 -1.41 -5.43
C PRO A 203 -6.17 -2.30 -4.22
N LEU A 204 -5.10 -3.11 -4.28
CA LEU A 204 -4.66 -3.92 -3.15
C LEU A 204 -4.25 -3.04 -1.96
N GLY A 205 -3.45 -1.99 -2.21
CA GLY A 205 -3.07 -1.02 -1.18
C GLY A 205 -4.28 -0.34 -0.57
N PHE A 206 -5.29 0.04 -1.37
CA PHE A 206 -6.53 0.61 -0.86
C PHE A 206 -7.36 -0.41 -0.06
N ALA A 207 -7.43 -1.66 -0.49
CA ALA A 207 -8.12 -2.71 0.26
C ALA A 207 -7.49 -2.94 1.64
N LEU A 208 -6.15 -2.96 1.71
CA LEU A 208 -5.44 -3.00 2.99
C LEU A 208 -5.72 -1.75 3.83
N LEU A 209 -5.68 -0.56 3.22
CA LEU A 209 -6.04 0.68 3.92
C LEU A 209 -7.47 0.63 4.45
N ALA A 210 -8.42 0.07 3.70
CA ALA A 210 -9.81 -0.07 4.15
C ALA A 210 -9.94 -1.00 5.37
N VAL A 211 -9.17 -2.08 5.43
CA VAL A 211 -9.12 -2.96 6.62
C VAL A 211 -8.52 -2.25 7.83
N TYR A 212 -7.49 -1.45 7.63
CA TYR A 212 -6.74 -0.76 8.68
C TYR A 212 -7.00 0.74 8.71
N TRP A 213 -8.20 1.17 8.31
CA TRP A 213 -8.59 2.57 8.17
C TRP A 213 -8.38 3.43 9.42
N PHE A 214 -8.43 2.81 10.58
CA PHE A 214 -8.23 3.47 11.88
C PHE A 214 -6.77 3.86 12.17
N ASN A 215 -5.80 3.37 11.40
CA ASN A 215 -4.37 3.66 11.61
C ASN A 215 -3.88 4.79 10.68
N PRO A 216 -3.58 6.00 11.19
CA PRO A 216 -3.16 7.14 10.37
C PRO A 216 -1.81 6.93 9.67
N VAL A 217 -0.92 6.10 10.23
CA VAL A 217 0.38 5.79 9.63
C VAL A 217 0.20 5.04 8.30
N LEU A 218 -0.82 4.19 8.20
CA LEU A 218 -1.13 3.46 6.97
C LEU A 218 -1.77 4.34 5.89
N TRP A 219 -2.46 5.42 6.25
CA TRP A 219 -2.89 6.44 5.29
C TRP A 219 -1.69 7.14 4.65
N LEU A 220 -0.70 7.52 5.48
CA LEU A 220 0.57 8.08 4.98
C LEU A 220 1.30 7.08 4.09
N ALA A 221 1.39 5.81 4.51
CA ALA A 221 2.02 4.74 3.73
C ALA A 221 1.35 4.56 2.36
N TYR A 222 0.02 4.56 2.31
CA TYR A 222 -0.74 4.46 1.06
C TYR A 222 -0.53 5.67 0.14
N ALA A 223 -0.54 6.88 0.67
CA ALA A 223 -0.26 8.09 -0.09
C ALA A 223 1.16 8.06 -0.70
N LEU A 224 2.15 7.61 0.07
CA LEU A 224 3.52 7.47 -0.39
C LEU A 224 3.70 6.32 -1.38
N LEU A 225 3.00 5.20 -1.22
CA LEU A 225 2.95 4.11 -2.21
C LEU A 225 2.44 4.63 -3.56
N CYS A 226 1.31 5.34 -3.57
CA CYS A 226 0.75 5.92 -4.81
C CYS A 226 1.77 6.85 -5.49
N ARG A 227 2.43 7.72 -4.72
CA ARG A 227 3.46 8.62 -5.22
C ARG A 227 4.68 7.87 -5.79
N ASP A 228 5.16 6.84 -5.10
CA ASP A 228 6.32 6.06 -5.54
C ASP A 228 6.00 5.22 -6.80
N ILE A 229 4.76 4.78 -6.97
CA ILE A 229 4.28 4.13 -8.19
C ILE A 229 4.37 5.11 -9.38
N GLU A 230 3.88 6.37 -9.21
CA GLU A 230 3.99 7.40 -10.26
C GLU A 230 5.44 7.69 -10.64
N LEU A 231 6.30 7.92 -9.63
CA LEU A 231 7.72 8.19 -9.87
C LEU A 231 8.44 7.02 -10.56
N ALA A 232 8.09 5.79 -10.22
CA ALA A 232 8.68 4.61 -10.85
C ALA A 232 8.12 4.37 -12.28
N CYS A 233 6.90 4.83 -12.56
CA CYS A 233 6.34 4.82 -13.91
C CYS A 233 7.03 5.86 -14.78
N ASP A 234 7.17 7.10 -14.29
CA ASP A 234 7.92 8.16 -14.99
C ASP A 234 9.35 7.71 -15.29
N GLU A 235 10.06 7.15 -14.30
CA GLU A 235 11.44 6.65 -14.48
C GLU A 235 11.54 5.60 -15.59
N ARG A 236 10.54 4.72 -15.69
CA ARG A 236 10.51 3.70 -16.74
C ARG A 236 10.35 4.32 -18.14
N VAL A 237 9.51 5.35 -18.27
CA VAL A 237 9.26 6.03 -19.53
C VAL A 237 10.48 6.83 -19.98
N ILE A 238 11.03 7.68 -19.09
CA ILE A 238 12.14 8.59 -19.43
C ILE A 238 13.48 7.88 -19.63
N ARG A 239 13.62 6.64 -19.12
CA ARG A 239 14.89 5.89 -19.20
C ARG A 239 15.41 5.69 -20.61
N THR A 240 14.52 5.62 -21.59
CA THR A 240 14.84 5.43 -23.00
C THR A 240 14.79 6.72 -23.83
N MET A 241 14.39 7.83 -23.23
CA MET A 241 14.27 9.13 -23.88
C MET A 241 15.61 9.89 -23.91
N ASP A 242 15.78 10.73 -24.90
CA ASP A 242 16.82 11.75 -24.93
C ASP A 242 16.42 12.98 -24.10
N GLU A 243 17.32 13.93 -23.93
CA GLU A 243 17.08 15.13 -23.11
C GLU A 243 15.95 16.01 -23.65
N SER A 244 15.77 16.10 -24.96
CA SER A 244 14.73 16.89 -25.59
C SER A 244 13.34 16.26 -25.36
N ALA A 245 13.24 14.93 -25.52
CA ALA A 245 12.03 14.18 -25.24
C ALA A 245 11.63 14.22 -23.76
N VAL A 246 12.59 14.18 -22.82
CA VAL A 246 12.31 14.34 -21.39
C VAL A 246 11.74 15.72 -21.07
N LYS A 247 12.23 16.79 -21.70
CA LYS A 247 11.67 18.15 -21.54
C LYS A 247 10.23 18.19 -22.05
N THR A 248 9.97 17.65 -23.24
CA THR A 248 8.63 17.55 -23.82
C THR A 248 7.70 16.75 -22.93
N TYR A 249 8.12 15.57 -22.47
CA TYR A 249 7.37 14.74 -21.52
C TYR A 249 7.01 15.49 -20.23
N SER A 250 7.98 16.22 -19.67
CA SER A 250 7.77 17.02 -18.44
C SER A 250 6.76 18.14 -18.65
N THR A 251 6.77 18.77 -19.82
CA THR A 251 5.78 19.81 -20.19
C THR A 251 4.38 19.21 -20.36
N VAL A 252 4.28 18.05 -20.98
CA VAL A 252 3.00 17.31 -21.12
C VAL A 252 2.45 16.90 -19.74
N LEU A 253 3.28 16.37 -18.86
CA LEU A 253 2.89 16.06 -17.48
C LEU A 253 2.30 17.29 -16.78
N LEU A 254 2.96 18.44 -16.90
CA LEU A 254 2.48 19.68 -16.30
C LEU A 254 1.15 20.14 -16.91
N ALA A 255 1.01 20.08 -18.23
CA ALA A 255 -0.21 20.47 -18.93
C ALA A 255 -1.42 19.59 -18.59
N CYS A 256 -1.21 18.27 -18.47
CA CYS A 256 -2.26 17.32 -18.10
C CYS A 256 -2.69 17.46 -16.63
N SER A 257 -1.82 17.99 -15.77
CA SER A 257 -2.04 18.11 -14.32
C SER A 257 -2.69 19.43 -13.89
N MET A 258 -2.91 20.36 -14.81
CA MET A 258 -3.63 21.60 -14.50
C MET A 258 -5.07 21.25 -14.09
N PRO A 259 -5.60 21.80 -12.96
CA PRO A 259 -6.91 21.45 -12.45
C PRO A 259 -8.01 21.92 -13.39
N ARG A 260 -8.41 21.07 -14.31
CA ARG A 260 -9.65 21.20 -15.08
C ARG A 260 -10.74 20.50 -14.28
N LYS A 261 -11.45 21.25 -13.39
CA LYS A 261 -12.58 20.80 -12.53
C LYS A 261 -12.29 19.51 -11.76
N ALA A 262 -12.33 19.59 -10.42
CA ALA A 262 -12.05 18.48 -9.50
C ALA A 262 -12.76 17.19 -9.93
N VAL A 263 -12.02 16.25 -10.48
CA VAL A 263 -12.50 14.88 -10.67
C VAL A 263 -12.52 14.26 -9.29
N ILE A 264 -13.67 13.75 -8.89
CA ILE A 264 -13.83 12.96 -7.66
C ILE A 264 -12.77 11.86 -7.69
N THR A 265 -11.81 11.95 -6.79
CA THR A 265 -10.70 11.02 -6.72
C THR A 265 -11.26 9.64 -6.38
N CYS A 266 -11.39 8.77 -7.37
CA CYS A 266 -11.73 7.39 -7.13
C CYS A 266 -10.50 6.68 -6.58
N PRO A 267 -10.55 6.02 -5.41
CA PRO A 267 -9.41 5.28 -4.86
C PRO A 267 -8.88 4.17 -5.77
N LEU A 268 -9.73 3.74 -6.71
CA LEU A 268 -9.42 2.69 -7.69
C LEU A 268 -9.04 3.25 -9.06
N ALA A 269 -9.18 4.57 -9.26
CA ALA A 269 -8.76 5.28 -10.46
C ALA A 269 -7.67 6.28 -10.06
N PHE A 270 -6.60 6.27 -10.80
CA PHE A 270 -5.35 6.90 -10.47
C PHE A 270 -5.39 8.38 -10.82
N GLY A 271 -5.61 9.23 -9.81
CA GLY A 271 -5.43 10.68 -9.91
C GLY A 271 -3.97 11.06 -9.60
N GLU A 272 -3.48 12.06 -10.30
CA GLU A 272 -2.10 12.54 -10.18
C GLU A 272 -1.80 13.11 -8.79
N VAL A 273 -0.83 12.52 -8.11
CA VAL A 273 -0.31 13.02 -6.84
C VAL A 273 1.11 13.56 -7.08
N GLY A 274 1.33 14.82 -6.72
CA GLY A 274 2.69 15.35 -6.65
C GLY A 274 3.37 15.70 -7.97
N VAL A 275 2.66 16.30 -8.93
CA VAL A 275 3.19 16.70 -10.26
C VAL A 275 4.50 17.48 -10.19
N LYS A 276 4.62 18.44 -9.27
CA LYS A 276 5.86 19.22 -9.10
C LYS A 276 7.07 18.32 -8.85
N GLU A 277 6.89 17.27 -8.08
CA GLU A 277 7.97 16.33 -7.78
C GLU A 277 8.23 15.37 -8.94
N ARG A 278 7.20 14.92 -9.66
CA ARG A 278 7.33 14.13 -10.88
C ARG A 278 8.17 14.86 -11.92
N VAL A 279 7.81 16.11 -12.24
CA VAL A 279 8.56 16.98 -13.18
C VAL A 279 10.00 17.19 -12.68
N LYS A 280 10.19 17.51 -11.40
CA LYS A 280 11.54 17.70 -10.84
C LYS A 280 12.39 16.41 -10.96
N ASN A 281 11.83 15.25 -10.67
CA ASN A 281 12.54 13.98 -10.78
C ASN A 281 12.82 13.62 -12.24
N ALA A 282 11.90 13.90 -13.18
CA ALA A 282 12.11 13.67 -14.60
C ALA A 282 13.28 14.51 -15.15
N LEU A 283 13.28 15.82 -14.86
CA LEU A 283 14.33 16.74 -15.34
C LEU A 283 15.71 16.48 -14.70
N HIS A 284 15.75 15.93 -13.49
CA HIS A 284 17.02 15.63 -12.80
C HIS A 284 17.35 14.13 -12.81
N TYR A 285 16.70 13.35 -13.68
CA TYR A 285 16.93 11.93 -13.78
C TYR A 285 18.38 11.62 -14.16
N LYS A 286 19.02 10.79 -13.36
CA LYS A 286 20.34 10.22 -13.68
C LYS A 286 20.20 8.69 -13.69
N LYS A 287 20.71 8.06 -14.73
CA LYS A 287 20.71 6.59 -14.82
C LYS A 287 21.40 6.02 -13.58
N PRO A 288 20.76 5.09 -12.85
CA PRO A 288 21.37 4.49 -11.67
C PRO A 288 22.63 3.75 -12.05
N ALA A 289 23.66 3.81 -11.18
CA ALA A 289 24.90 3.11 -11.40
C ALA A 289 24.67 1.60 -11.45
N PHE A 290 25.38 0.89 -12.33
CA PHE A 290 25.20 -0.55 -12.58
C PHE A 290 25.26 -1.38 -11.28
N TRP A 291 26.17 -1.08 -10.38
CA TRP A 291 26.33 -1.82 -9.12
C TRP A 291 25.14 -1.64 -8.16
N VAL A 292 24.41 -0.50 -8.21
CA VAL A 292 23.16 -0.30 -7.43
C VAL A 292 22.08 -1.23 -7.97
N VAL A 293 21.98 -1.39 -9.29
CA VAL A 293 21.05 -2.31 -9.93
C VAL A 293 21.46 -3.76 -9.62
N ALA A 294 22.74 -4.09 -9.71
CA ALA A 294 23.24 -5.43 -9.41
C ALA A 294 23.01 -5.82 -7.95
N ALA A 295 23.24 -4.92 -6.99
CA ALA A 295 22.96 -5.15 -5.57
C ALA A 295 21.46 -5.36 -5.31
N SER A 296 20.59 -4.64 -6.01
CA SER A 296 19.13 -4.81 -5.85
C SER A 296 18.62 -6.13 -6.45
N VAL A 297 19.21 -6.59 -7.55
CA VAL A 297 18.87 -7.88 -8.17
C VAL A 297 19.36 -9.05 -7.32
N SER A 298 20.55 -8.95 -6.72
CA SER A 298 21.08 -9.99 -5.82
C SER A 298 20.23 -10.15 -4.56
N VAL A 299 19.76 -9.06 -3.97
CA VAL A 299 18.81 -9.12 -2.84
C VAL A 299 17.48 -9.74 -3.27
N GLY A 300 16.92 -9.37 -4.41
CA GLY A 300 15.71 -9.98 -4.97
C GLY A 300 15.87 -11.45 -5.34
N GLY A 301 17.04 -11.84 -5.88
CA GLY A 301 17.40 -13.23 -6.18
C GLY A 301 17.57 -14.09 -4.92
N PHE A 302 18.14 -13.52 -3.86
CA PHE A 302 18.28 -14.20 -2.58
C PHE A 302 16.91 -14.50 -1.92
N VAL A 303 15.99 -13.55 -1.95
CA VAL A 303 14.62 -13.72 -1.46
C VAL A 303 13.89 -14.80 -2.27
N LYS A 304 14.01 -14.81 -3.61
CA LYS A 304 13.37 -15.81 -4.48
C LYS A 304 13.94 -17.22 -4.23
N LYS A 305 15.22 -17.35 -3.96
CA LYS A 305 15.89 -18.64 -3.68
C LYS A 305 15.47 -19.20 -2.32
N HIS A 306 15.34 -18.35 -1.29
CA HIS A 306 14.88 -18.79 0.04
C HIS A 306 13.40 -19.19 0.05
N THR A 307 12.52 -18.51 -0.68
CA THR A 307 11.12 -18.93 -0.82
C THR A 307 10.98 -20.27 -1.55
N ALA A 308 11.80 -20.52 -2.56
CA ALA A 308 11.78 -21.81 -3.28
C ALA A 308 12.30 -22.99 -2.41
N THR A 309 13.29 -22.75 -1.55
CA THR A 309 13.84 -23.78 -0.64
C THR A 309 12.83 -24.14 0.48
N THR A 310 12.08 -23.14 0.98
CA THR A 310 11.08 -23.37 2.05
C THR A 310 9.87 -24.15 1.53
N THR A 311 9.50 -23.98 0.27
CA THR A 311 8.42 -24.78 -0.35
C THR A 311 8.86 -26.23 -0.61
N HIS A 312 10.12 -26.49 -0.97
CA HIS A 312 10.63 -27.87 -1.14
C HIS A 312 10.70 -28.63 0.19
N THR A 313 11.20 -28.00 1.25
CA THR A 313 11.27 -28.66 2.59
C THR A 313 9.89 -28.92 3.19
N ALA A 314 8.88 -28.09 2.91
CA ALA A 314 7.50 -28.34 3.36
C ALA A 314 6.84 -29.50 2.61
N THR A 315 7.17 -29.71 1.32
CA THR A 315 6.65 -30.84 0.51
C THR A 315 7.30 -32.16 0.91
N ASP A 316 8.60 -32.15 1.21
CA ASP A 316 9.32 -33.37 1.65
C ASP A 316 8.90 -33.79 3.07
N ALA A 317 8.61 -32.86 3.98
CA ALA A 317 8.10 -33.16 5.31
C ALA A 317 6.68 -33.79 5.28
N ALA A 318 5.82 -33.33 4.36
CA ALA A 318 4.48 -33.89 4.17
C ALA A 318 4.50 -35.30 3.55
N THR A 319 5.50 -35.59 2.70
CA THR A 319 5.64 -36.92 2.05
C THR A 319 6.21 -37.95 3.01
N THR A 320 7.08 -37.58 3.96
CA THR A 320 7.66 -38.48 4.95
C THR A 320 6.65 -38.83 6.05
N GLN A 321 5.70 -37.99 6.35
CA GLN A 321 4.66 -38.25 7.35
C GLN A 321 3.59 -39.22 6.84
N ASN A 322 3.37 -39.33 5.52
CA ASN A 322 2.44 -40.28 4.92
C ASN A 322 3.06 -41.67 4.64
N ALA A 323 4.37 -41.82 4.69
CA ALA A 323 5.06 -43.12 4.48
C ALA A 323 5.24 -43.95 5.79
N GLY A 324 4.86 -43.40 6.93
CA GLY A 324 4.96 -44.06 8.23
C GLY A 324 3.67 -44.73 8.73
N PHE A 325 2.62 -44.79 7.90
CA PHE A 325 1.31 -45.37 8.23
C PHE A 325 0.85 -46.42 7.19
N LEU A 326 1.75 -47.32 6.80
CA LEU A 326 1.39 -48.57 6.09
C LEU A 326 2.15 -49.74 6.73
#